data_8d3927f114fe9286f46d14bb066c1476
#
_entry.id   8d3927f114fe9286f46d14bb066c1476
#
_cell.length_a   1.000
_cell.length_b   1.000
_cell.length_c   1.000
_cell.angle_alpha   90.00
_cell.angle_beta   90.00
_cell.angle_gamma   90.00
#
_symmetry.space_group_name_H-M   'P 1'
#
loop_
_entity.id
_entity.type
_entity.pdbx_description
1 polymer ?
#
loop_
_entity_poly.entity_id
_entity_poly.type
_entity_poly.pdbx_seq_one_letter_code
_entity_poly.pdbx_strand_id
1 'polypeptide(L)'
;MVLFHPLTLVPDGPDVIIGRTDIDSYAAFPADGAELLDVLRSGMDTERAGRWYEERYGEPVDLADFVDTLRELEFLREEGEPEAPGSAEPPRWQRLGRAAFSPLALLIYAALIGYAIFLSVRDPWLRPHYQNFFFTRSVLLVELGVFFGQIPGIWVHETLHALAGRRLGVPSRLRLGNRLHQLVVETHLNGLWSVPRRRRYLPLLAGMLGDLLWYALLIILADVTDPVGAYLRALALGTLLRFAWQFCFYLQTDVYQVLVTALRCVDLHTTTKEYLANRISGLLGRPPRHDEQRWHPRDRQVARWYVYLFGVGYLVTIGMLVWIGIPTVVHALATGGFGTVAVNLVPPAIVAVLVVRRRLGR
;
A
#
# COMPACT_ATOMS: atom_id res chain seq x y z
N MET A 1 7.04 -4.33 37.88
CA MET A 1 8.04 -4.27 36.77
C MET A 1 7.34 -4.65 35.50
N VAL A 2 7.46 -3.84 34.48
CA VAL A 2 6.81 -4.10 33.19
C VAL A 2 7.75 -4.92 32.30
N LEU A 3 7.26 -6.03 31.74
CA LEU A 3 8.04 -6.87 30.83
C LEU A 3 7.70 -6.52 29.39
N PHE A 4 8.70 -6.55 28.51
CA PHE A 4 8.54 -6.20 27.10
C PHE A 4 8.90 -7.37 26.18
N HIS A 5 8.21 -7.45 25.07
CA HIS A 5 8.68 -8.22 23.91
C HIS A 5 9.89 -7.53 23.25
N PRO A 6 10.65 -8.21 22.38
CA PRO A 6 11.70 -7.57 21.58
C PRO A 6 11.11 -6.46 20.71
N LEU A 7 11.53 -5.22 20.94
CA LEU A 7 11.09 -4.04 20.21
C LEU A 7 12.20 -3.51 19.31
N THR A 8 11.83 -3.06 18.11
CA THR A 8 12.72 -2.33 17.21
C THR A 8 12.42 -0.84 17.35
N LEU A 9 13.46 -0.03 17.55
CA LEU A 9 13.39 1.43 17.65
C LEU A 9 14.11 2.04 16.45
N VAL A 10 13.42 2.87 15.69
CA VAL A 10 13.98 3.53 14.49
C VAL A 10 13.69 5.03 14.54
N PRO A 11 14.70 5.88 14.68
CA PRO A 11 14.53 7.34 14.64
C PRO A 11 13.92 7.79 13.32
N ASP A 12 12.88 8.63 13.38
CA ASP A 12 12.12 9.09 12.22
C ASP A 12 11.79 10.60 12.30
N GLY A 13 12.82 11.43 12.32
CA GLY A 13 12.70 12.88 12.48
C GLY A 13 12.51 13.28 13.93
N PRO A 14 11.41 13.95 14.31
CA PRO A 14 11.10 14.28 15.70
C PRO A 14 10.59 13.07 16.48
N ASP A 15 10.16 12.02 15.79
CA ASP A 15 9.56 10.82 16.37
C ASP A 15 10.51 9.63 16.31
N VAL A 16 10.19 8.60 17.10
CA VAL A 16 10.82 7.28 17.04
C VAL A 16 9.74 6.27 16.71
N ILE A 17 9.92 5.54 15.61
CA ILE A 17 9.03 4.40 15.30
C ILE A 17 9.44 3.24 16.18
N ILE A 18 8.52 2.79 17.00
CA ILE A 18 8.70 1.64 17.89
C ILE A 18 7.77 0.53 17.45
N GLY A 19 8.23 -0.71 17.41
CA GLY A 19 7.35 -1.78 17.01
C GLY A 19 7.87 -3.18 17.20
N ARG A 20 6.93 -4.12 17.12
CA ARG A 20 7.13 -5.56 17.09
C ARG A 20 7.07 -6.06 15.66
N THR A 21 8.20 -6.57 15.17
CA THR A 21 8.30 -7.09 13.79
C THR A 21 7.60 -8.43 13.60
N ASP A 22 7.40 -9.19 14.66
CA ASP A 22 6.78 -10.53 14.65
C ASP A 22 5.26 -10.46 14.35
N ILE A 23 4.58 -9.43 14.90
CA ILE A 23 3.14 -9.21 14.72
C ILE A 23 2.81 -8.01 13.80
N ASP A 24 3.84 -7.32 13.28
CA ASP A 24 3.71 -6.13 12.42
C ASP A 24 2.94 -4.97 13.10
N SER A 25 3.15 -4.80 14.40
CA SER A 25 2.58 -3.71 15.20
C SER A 25 3.62 -2.60 15.37
N TYR A 26 3.31 -1.38 14.90
CA TYR A 26 4.20 -0.21 14.96
C TYR A 26 3.44 1.04 15.36
N ALA A 27 4.10 1.90 16.14
CA ALA A 27 3.59 3.23 16.47
C ALA A 27 4.72 4.27 16.44
N ALA A 28 4.34 5.51 16.15
CA ALA A 28 5.24 6.65 16.26
C ALA A 28 5.11 7.26 17.65
N PHE A 29 6.21 7.31 18.37
CA PHE A 29 6.30 7.95 19.67
C PHE A 29 7.12 9.23 19.53
N PRO A 30 6.74 10.34 20.21
CA PRO A 30 7.59 11.48 20.34
C PRO A 30 8.88 11.08 21.11
N ALA A 31 9.97 11.85 20.95
CA ALA A 31 11.28 11.46 21.47
C ALA A 31 11.29 11.24 22.99
N ASP A 32 10.54 12.06 23.74
CA ASP A 32 10.36 11.95 25.19
C ASP A 32 9.61 10.67 25.61
N GLY A 33 8.57 10.29 24.86
CA GLY A 33 7.85 9.03 25.06
C GLY A 33 8.73 7.80 24.74
N ALA A 34 9.60 7.90 23.75
CA ALA A 34 10.57 6.85 23.44
C ALA A 34 11.65 6.72 24.54
N GLU A 35 12.13 7.83 25.11
CA GLU A 35 13.04 7.80 26.26
C GLU A 35 12.36 7.19 27.50
N LEU A 36 11.09 7.54 27.76
CA LEU A 36 10.30 6.95 28.84
C LEU A 36 10.16 5.42 28.68
N LEU A 37 9.89 4.97 27.47
CA LEU A 37 9.83 3.53 27.18
C LEU A 37 11.18 2.84 27.43
N ASP A 38 12.30 3.43 27.05
CA ASP A 38 13.62 2.87 27.31
C ASP A 38 13.94 2.80 28.82
N VAL A 39 13.51 3.78 29.59
CA VAL A 39 13.62 3.78 31.06
C VAL A 39 12.80 2.63 31.68
N LEU A 40 11.56 2.43 31.23
CA LEU A 40 10.73 1.29 31.66
C LEU A 40 11.34 -0.06 31.26
N ARG A 41 11.92 -0.17 30.08
CA ARG A 41 12.63 -1.38 29.61
C ARG A 41 13.88 -1.69 30.40
N SER A 42 14.54 -0.67 30.96
CA SER A 42 15.70 -0.87 31.85
C SER A 42 15.35 -1.48 33.20
N GLY A 43 14.04 -1.69 33.47
CA GLY A 43 13.53 -2.31 34.69
C GLY A 43 13.14 -1.32 35.79
N MET A 44 13.07 0.00 35.46
CA MET A 44 12.57 0.98 36.40
C MET A 44 11.07 0.77 36.65
N ASP A 45 10.64 0.89 37.90
CA ASP A 45 9.22 0.81 38.22
C ASP A 45 8.46 2.06 37.73
N THR A 46 7.14 1.91 37.53
CA THR A 46 6.31 2.96 36.94
C THR A 46 6.31 4.25 37.75
N GLU A 47 6.30 4.19 39.09
CA GLU A 47 6.31 5.41 39.92
C GLU A 47 7.62 6.18 39.79
N ARG A 48 8.75 5.48 39.75
CA ARG A 48 10.07 6.11 39.55
C ARG A 48 10.21 6.65 38.13
N ALA A 49 9.70 5.93 37.13
CA ALA A 49 9.70 6.38 35.74
C ALA A 49 8.91 7.68 35.55
N GLY A 50 7.76 7.82 36.25
CA GLY A 50 6.98 9.07 36.25
C GLY A 50 7.73 10.26 36.85
N ARG A 51 8.35 10.05 38.02
CA ARG A 51 9.19 11.09 38.62
C ARG A 51 10.38 11.48 37.75
N TRP A 52 11.04 10.49 37.17
CA TRP A 52 12.15 10.73 36.23
C TRP A 52 11.69 11.54 35.02
N TYR A 53 10.50 11.27 34.47
CA TYR A 53 9.95 12.01 33.33
C TYR A 53 9.63 13.46 33.71
N GLU A 54 8.97 13.67 34.85
CA GLU A 54 8.63 15.01 35.36
C GLU A 54 9.89 15.84 35.67
N GLU A 55 10.92 15.23 36.28
CA GLU A 55 12.23 15.89 36.52
C GLU A 55 12.95 16.23 35.21
N ARG A 56 12.80 15.41 34.17
CA ARG A 56 13.51 15.54 32.90
C ARG A 56 12.85 16.55 31.96
N TYR A 57 11.52 16.55 31.89
CA TYR A 57 10.73 17.32 30.93
C TYR A 57 9.89 18.45 31.55
N GLY A 58 9.76 18.48 32.87
CA GLY A 58 9.04 19.53 33.60
C GLY A 58 7.52 19.41 33.55
N GLU A 59 7.00 18.32 32.99
CA GLU A 59 5.57 18.05 32.85
C GLU A 59 5.24 16.64 33.38
N PRO A 60 4.12 16.45 34.10
CA PRO A 60 3.69 15.14 34.54
C PRO A 60 3.19 14.31 33.34
N VAL A 61 3.45 13.01 33.37
CA VAL A 61 2.96 12.06 32.37
C VAL A 61 1.92 11.14 32.97
N ASP A 62 0.83 10.87 32.25
CA ASP A 62 -0.12 9.83 32.60
C ASP A 62 0.46 8.45 32.23
N LEU A 63 1.15 7.84 33.22
CA LEU A 63 1.75 6.55 33.05
C LEU A 63 0.75 5.40 32.89
N ALA A 64 -0.46 5.55 33.42
CA ALA A 64 -1.49 4.54 33.27
C ALA A 64 -1.95 4.48 31.81
N ASP A 65 -2.26 5.61 31.20
CA ASP A 65 -2.62 5.72 29.78
C ASP A 65 -1.44 5.28 28.87
N PHE A 66 -0.21 5.65 29.21
CA PHE A 66 0.97 5.23 28.48
C PHE A 66 1.16 3.70 28.47
N VAL A 67 1.05 3.06 29.64
CA VAL A 67 1.17 1.61 29.79
C VAL A 67 -0.01 0.90 29.10
N ASP A 68 -1.22 1.46 29.17
CA ASP A 68 -2.38 0.89 28.47
C ASP A 68 -2.22 0.98 26.96
N THR A 69 -1.68 2.11 26.43
CA THR A 69 -1.29 2.23 25.00
C THR A 69 -0.26 1.16 24.60
N LEU A 70 0.76 0.91 25.41
CA LEU A 70 1.75 -0.13 25.15
C LEU A 70 1.13 -1.54 25.17
N ARG A 71 0.11 -1.75 26.00
CA ARG A 71 -0.64 -3.03 26.04
C ARG A 71 -1.52 -3.19 24.81
N GLU A 72 -2.22 -2.16 24.36
CA GLU A 72 -3.02 -2.17 23.13
C GLU A 72 -2.17 -2.45 21.88
N LEU A 73 -0.93 -1.96 21.88
CA LEU A 73 0.06 -2.22 20.83
C LEU A 73 0.69 -3.62 20.93
N GLU A 74 0.35 -4.39 21.97
CA GLU A 74 0.92 -5.71 22.27
C GLU A 74 2.44 -5.67 22.48
N PHE A 75 2.99 -4.56 22.99
CA PHE A 75 4.42 -4.40 23.26
C PHE A 75 4.82 -5.04 24.59
N LEU A 76 3.85 -5.17 25.51
CA LEU A 76 4.07 -5.76 26.82
C LEU A 76 3.95 -7.27 26.77
N ARG A 77 4.74 -7.94 27.62
CA ARG A 77 4.74 -9.38 27.80
C ARG A 77 4.17 -9.72 29.17
N GLU A 78 3.29 -10.72 29.26
CA GLU A 78 2.80 -11.24 30.51
C GLU A 78 3.84 -12.13 31.20
N GLU A 79 3.76 -12.24 32.52
CA GLU A 79 4.64 -13.11 33.30
C GLU A 79 4.39 -14.58 32.94
N GLY A 80 5.43 -15.27 32.44
CA GLY A 80 5.31 -16.65 31.96
C GLY A 80 5.04 -16.82 30.47
N GLU A 81 4.79 -15.74 29.75
CA GLU A 81 4.67 -15.77 28.28
C GLU A 81 6.06 -16.01 27.65
N PRO A 82 6.17 -16.93 26.65
CA PRO A 82 7.43 -17.15 25.96
C PRO A 82 7.89 -15.88 25.23
N GLU A 83 9.15 -15.60 25.29
CA GLU A 83 9.74 -14.49 24.54
C GLU A 83 9.53 -14.73 23.05
N ALA A 84 8.95 -13.70 22.35
CA ALA A 84 8.78 -13.79 20.91
C ALA A 84 10.15 -14.03 20.24
N PRO A 85 10.24 -14.94 19.25
CA PRO A 85 11.50 -15.22 18.58
C PRO A 85 12.05 -13.92 17.98
N GLY A 86 13.18 -13.49 18.51
CA GLY A 86 13.91 -12.36 17.94
C GLY A 86 14.18 -12.64 16.46
N SER A 87 14.17 -11.62 15.61
CA SER A 87 14.36 -11.71 14.16
C SER A 87 15.77 -12.19 13.79
N ALA A 88 16.12 -13.42 14.16
CA ALA A 88 17.49 -13.92 14.10
C ALA A 88 17.90 -14.43 12.71
N GLU A 89 16.95 -14.86 11.87
CA GLU A 89 17.29 -15.42 10.55
C GLU A 89 17.01 -14.45 9.40
N PRO A 90 17.97 -14.30 8.46
CA PRO A 90 17.74 -13.48 7.29
C PRO A 90 16.58 -14.08 6.47
N PRO A 91 15.66 -13.25 5.95
CA PRO A 91 14.52 -13.74 5.23
C PRO A 91 14.94 -14.54 3.99
N ARG A 92 14.22 -15.62 3.74
CA ARG A 92 14.43 -16.47 2.56
C ARG A 92 14.51 -15.61 1.30
N TRP A 93 15.49 -15.88 0.40
CA TRP A 93 15.74 -15.15 -0.84
C TRP A 93 16.31 -13.72 -0.69
N GLN A 94 16.86 -13.37 0.46
CA GLN A 94 17.52 -12.07 0.61
C GLN A 94 18.66 -11.84 -0.40
N ARG A 95 19.43 -12.91 -0.71
CA ARG A 95 20.50 -12.84 -1.72
C ARG A 95 19.93 -12.52 -3.11
N LEU A 96 18.80 -13.13 -3.49
CA LEU A 96 18.10 -12.83 -4.75
C LEU A 96 17.60 -11.37 -4.77
N GLY A 97 17.05 -10.87 -3.66
CA GLY A 97 16.66 -9.47 -3.53
C GLY A 97 17.83 -8.51 -3.71
N ARG A 98 19.01 -8.84 -3.16
CA ARG A 98 20.23 -8.04 -3.38
C ARG A 98 20.70 -8.08 -4.83
N ALA A 99 20.63 -9.23 -5.49
CA ALA A 99 21.00 -9.37 -6.90
C ALA A 99 20.04 -8.62 -7.82
N ALA A 100 18.71 -8.74 -7.61
CA ALA A 100 17.69 -8.08 -8.41
C ALA A 100 17.75 -6.55 -8.36
N PHE A 101 18.26 -5.97 -7.28
CA PHE A 101 18.47 -4.52 -7.13
C PHE A 101 19.96 -4.14 -7.05
N SER A 102 20.81 -4.92 -7.68
CA SER A 102 22.23 -4.55 -7.89
C SER A 102 22.35 -3.44 -8.94
N PRO A 103 23.44 -2.65 -8.93
CA PRO A 103 23.67 -1.63 -9.97
C PRO A 103 23.61 -2.19 -11.39
N LEU A 104 24.15 -3.41 -11.60
CA LEU A 104 24.10 -4.08 -12.90
C LEU A 104 22.67 -4.43 -13.31
N ALA A 105 21.86 -4.98 -12.38
CA ALA A 105 20.45 -5.28 -12.67
C ALA A 105 19.67 -4.01 -13.02
N LEU A 106 19.87 -2.92 -12.27
CA LEU A 106 19.22 -1.64 -12.55
C LEU A 106 19.63 -1.07 -13.91
N LEU A 107 20.89 -1.22 -14.32
CA LEU A 107 21.36 -0.82 -15.66
C LEU A 107 20.67 -1.66 -16.76
N ILE A 108 20.55 -2.98 -16.56
CA ILE A 108 19.84 -3.88 -17.50
C ILE A 108 18.36 -3.45 -17.57
N TYR A 109 17.72 -3.17 -16.46
CA TYR A 109 16.32 -2.71 -16.42
C TYR A 109 16.14 -1.40 -17.20
N ALA A 110 17.03 -0.44 -16.97
CA ALA A 110 17.01 0.83 -17.71
C ALA A 110 17.21 0.62 -19.21
N ALA A 111 18.10 -0.27 -19.61
CA ALA A 111 18.34 -0.62 -21.02
C ALA A 111 17.10 -1.28 -21.67
N LEU A 112 16.46 -2.24 -20.98
CA LEU A 112 15.24 -2.89 -21.47
C LEU A 112 14.08 -1.90 -21.63
N ILE A 113 13.83 -1.04 -20.63
CA ILE A 113 12.80 -0.03 -20.68
C ILE A 113 13.11 1.00 -21.77
N GLY A 114 14.36 1.47 -21.85
CA GLY A 114 14.80 2.39 -22.91
C GLY A 114 14.64 1.80 -24.31
N TYR A 115 14.95 0.52 -24.49
CA TYR A 115 14.76 -0.17 -25.76
C TYR A 115 13.29 -0.29 -26.15
N ALA A 116 12.40 -0.64 -25.20
CA ALA A 116 10.96 -0.70 -25.46
C ALA A 116 10.39 0.70 -25.83
N ILE A 117 10.85 1.75 -25.16
CA ILE A 117 10.50 3.14 -25.53
C ILE A 117 10.99 3.46 -26.95
N PHE A 118 12.23 3.11 -27.27
CA PHE A 118 12.79 3.29 -28.63
C PHE A 118 11.95 2.58 -29.69
N LEU A 119 11.55 1.31 -29.46
CA LEU A 119 10.68 0.58 -30.36
C LEU A 119 9.32 1.27 -30.54
N SER A 120 8.70 1.72 -29.43
CA SER A 120 7.42 2.41 -29.48
C SER A 120 7.48 3.79 -30.18
N VAL A 121 8.65 4.45 -30.16
CA VAL A 121 8.88 5.71 -30.92
C VAL A 121 9.11 5.41 -32.38
N ARG A 122 9.93 4.39 -32.70
CA ARG A 122 10.28 3.98 -34.08
C ARG A 122 9.06 3.48 -34.84
N ASP A 123 8.26 2.62 -34.22
CA ASP A 123 7.10 1.99 -34.84
C ASP A 123 5.78 2.47 -34.20
N PRO A 124 4.96 3.26 -34.95
CA PRO A 124 3.64 3.68 -34.50
C PRO A 124 2.71 2.53 -34.08
N TRP A 125 2.89 1.32 -34.66
CA TRP A 125 2.12 0.13 -34.35
C TRP A 125 2.33 -0.36 -32.93
N LEU A 126 3.50 -0.13 -32.34
CA LEU A 126 3.85 -0.50 -30.96
C LEU A 126 3.46 0.56 -29.93
N ARG A 127 2.98 1.73 -30.37
CA ARG A 127 2.56 2.80 -29.45
C ARG A 127 1.33 2.39 -28.65
N PRO A 128 1.29 2.72 -27.36
CA PRO A 128 0.07 2.53 -26.55
C PRO A 128 -1.08 3.35 -27.12
N HIS A 129 -2.16 2.66 -27.48
CA HIS A 129 -3.32 3.26 -28.12
C HIS A 129 -4.57 2.52 -27.67
N TYR A 130 -5.70 3.20 -27.41
CA TYR A 130 -6.91 2.57 -26.89
C TYR A 130 -7.43 1.43 -27.76
N GLN A 131 -7.24 1.51 -29.08
CA GLN A 131 -7.62 0.45 -30.02
C GLN A 131 -6.81 -0.85 -29.85
N ASN A 132 -5.66 -0.83 -29.17
CA ASN A 132 -4.88 -2.04 -28.89
C ASN A 132 -5.66 -3.04 -28.05
N PHE A 133 -6.66 -2.61 -27.25
CA PHE A 133 -7.50 -3.55 -26.51
C PHE A 133 -8.32 -4.46 -27.44
N PHE A 134 -8.67 -4.01 -28.63
CA PHE A 134 -9.52 -4.75 -29.56
C PHE A 134 -8.70 -5.69 -30.46
N PHE A 135 -7.93 -6.60 -29.86
CA PHE A 135 -7.16 -7.63 -30.56
C PHE A 135 -8.05 -8.70 -31.22
N THR A 136 -9.34 -8.75 -30.88
CA THR A 136 -10.36 -9.59 -31.48
C THR A 136 -11.70 -8.84 -31.55
N ARG A 137 -12.62 -9.35 -32.40
CA ARG A 137 -13.98 -8.78 -32.54
C ARG A 137 -14.91 -9.13 -31.38
N SER A 138 -14.59 -10.13 -30.58
CA SER A 138 -15.41 -10.55 -29.45
C SER A 138 -15.03 -9.75 -28.21
N VAL A 139 -15.95 -8.91 -27.72
CA VAL A 139 -15.76 -8.11 -26.48
C VAL A 139 -15.48 -9.02 -25.29
N LEU A 140 -16.21 -10.14 -25.16
CA LEU A 140 -15.97 -11.10 -24.08
C LEU A 140 -14.55 -11.67 -24.11
N LEU A 141 -14.02 -12.01 -25.30
CA LEU A 141 -12.63 -12.51 -25.43
C LEU A 141 -11.61 -11.41 -25.13
N VAL A 142 -11.90 -10.15 -25.45
CA VAL A 142 -11.06 -9.01 -25.06
C VAL A 142 -11.02 -8.90 -23.54
N GLU A 143 -12.18 -8.88 -22.88
CA GLU A 143 -12.28 -8.76 -21.42
C GLU A 143 -11.57 -9.90 -20.69
N LEU A 144 -11.89 -11.15 -21.05
CA LEU A 144 -11.25 -12.33 -20.43
C LEU A 144 -9.76 -12.40 -20.75
N GLY A 145 -9.37 -12.14 -22.01
CA GLY A 145 -7.99 -12.16 -22.43
C GLY A 145 -7.15 -11.13 -21.69
N VAL A 146 -7.63 -9.90 -21.56
CA VAL A 146 -6.95 -8.86 -20.79
C VAL A 146 -6.93 -9.21 -19.31
N PHE A 147 -8.07 -9.62 -18.73
CA PHE A 147 -8.16 -9.96 -17.32
C PHE A 147 -7.16 -11.07 -16.92
N PHE A 148 -7.20 -12.20 -17.58
CA PHE A 148 -6.30 -13.31 -17.28
C PHE A 148 -4.85 -13.02 -17.71
N GLY A 149 -4.66 -12.33 -18.82
CA GLY A 149 -3.35 -11.96 -19.33
C GLY A 149 -2.60 -10.95 -18.46
N GLN A 150 -3.29 -10.17 -17.63
CA GLN A 150 -2.65 -9.29 -16.65
C GLN A 150 -2.09 -10.02 -15.42
N ILE A 151 -2.53 -11.25 -15.14
CA ILE A 151 -2.11 -12.00 -13.94
C ILE A 151 -0.57 -12.14 -13.85
N PRO A 152 0.15 -12.55 -14.90
CA PRO A 152 1.62 -12.63 -14.82
C PRO A 152 2.27 -11.28 -14.51
N GLY A 153 1.75 -10.18 -15.08
CA GLY A 153 2.26 -8.83 -14.79
C GLY A 153 2.04 -8.42 -13.33
N ILE A 154 0.89 -8.78 -12.75
CA ILE A 154 0.62 -8.57 -11.32
C ILE A 154 1.61 -9.37 -10.47
N TRP A 155 1.88 -10.62 -10.81
CA TRP A 155 2.88 -11.43 -10.12
C TRP A 155 4.29 -10.83 -10.18
N VAL A 156 4.70 -10.27 -11.33
CA VAL A 156 5.99 -9.55 -11.47
C VAL A 156 6.02 -8.34 -10.54
N HIS A 157 4.96 -7.52 -10.54
CA HIS A 157 4.80 -6.35 -9.66
C HIS A 157 5.00 -6.73 -8.19
N GLU A 158 4.21 -7.69 -7.68
CA GLU A 158 4.26 -8.12 -6.28
C GLU A 158 5.59 -8.79 -5.92
N THR A 159 6.17 -9.55 -6.86
CA THR A 159 7.46 -10.19 -6.65
C THR A 159 8.58 -9.16 -6.46
N LEU A 160 8.57 -8.06 -7.21
CA LEU A 160 9.58 -7.02 -7.04
C LEU A 160 9.42 -6.27 -5.71
N HIS A 161 8.20 -6.01 -5.24
CA HIS A 161 7.97 -5.51 -3.87
C HIS A 161 8.58 -6.45 -2.84
N ALA A 162 8.26 -7.74 -2.94
CA ALA A 162 8.76 -8.76 -2.02
C ALA A 162 10.29 -8.85 -2.03
N LEU A 163 10.93 -8.86 -3.21
CA LEU A 163 12.39 -8.93 -3.33
C LEU A 163 13.07 -7.67 -2.79
N ALA A 164 12.49 -6.48 -3.03
CA ALA A 164 13.02 -5.24 -2.51
C ALA A 164 12.94 -5.15 -0.97
N GLY A 165 11.85 -5.63 -0.37
CA GLY A 165 11.71 -5.77 1.07
C GLY A 165 12.73 -6.76 1.65
N ARG A 166 12.84 -7.96 1.06
CA ARG A 166 13.79 -8.99 1.49
C ARG A 166 15.26 -8.57 1.37
N ARG A 167 15.60 -7.74 0.38
CA ARG A 167 16.94 -7.11 0.30
C ARG A 167 17.30 -6.40 1.59
N LEU A 168 16.34 -5.76 2.24
CA LEU A 168 16.51 -5.00 3.49
C LEU A 168 16.40 -5.87 4.76
N GLY A 169 16.14 -7.15 4.61
CA GLY A 169 15.89 -8.03 5.75
C GLY A 169 14.42 -8.07 6.20
N VAL A 170 13.53 -7.40 5.46
CA VAL A 170 12.10 -7.34 5.78
C VAL A 170 11.37 -8.56 5.20
N PRO A 171 10.68 -9.37 6.03
CA PRO A 171 9.85 -10.45 5.54
C PRO A 171 8.66 -9.91 4.75
N SER A 172 8.21 -10.65 3.76
CA SER A 172 7.06 -10.28 2.93
C SER A 172 6.05 -11.40 2.85
N ARG A 173 4.75 -11.07 2.89
CA ARG A 173 3.64 -12.01 2.72
C ARG A 173 2.67 -11.46 1.68
N LEU A 174 2.24 -12.32 0.75
CA LEU A 174 1.16 -11.99 -0.18
C LEU A 174 -0.18 -12.15 0.53
N ARG A 175 -1.05 -11.16 0.37
CA ARG A 175 -2.42 -11.18 0.86
C ARG A 175 -3.39 -10.78 -0.23
N LEU A 176 -4.62 -11.29 -0.14
CA LEU A 176 -5.74 -10.80 -0.94
C LEU A 176 -6.40 -9.65 -0.17
N GLY A 177 -6.35 -8.48 -0.75
CA GLY A 177 -7.02 -7.28 -0.29
C GLY A 177 -8.19 -6.90 -1.19
N ASN A 178 -8.87 -5.82 -0.84
CA ASN A 178 -9.87 -5.19 -1.69
C ASN A 178 -9.68 -3.67 -1.71
N ARG A 179 -9.73 -3.09 -2.90
CA ARG A 179 -9.72 -1.63 -3.09
C ARG A 179 -10.98 -1.23 -3.84
N LEU A 180 -11.84 -0.45 -3.16
CA LEU A 180 -13.18 -0.12 -3.65
C LEU A 180 -13.97 -1.40 -3.99
N HIS A 181 -14.15 -1.67 -5.29
CA HIS A 181 -14.90 -2.79 -5.84
C HIS A 181 -14.00 -3.88 -6.47
N GLN A 182 -12.67 -3.77 -6.33
CA GLN A 182 -11.72 -4.69 -6.94
C GLN A 182 -11.02 -5.55 -5.89
N LEU A 183 -10.89 -6.85 -6.17
CA LEU A 183 -9.99 -7.73 -5.45
C LEU A 183 -8.57 -7.45 -5.95
N VAL A 184 -7.65 -7.23 -5.03
CA VAL A 184 -6.24 -6.97 -5.32
C VAL A 184 -5.36 -7.98 -4.58
N VAL A 185 -4.31 -8.43 -5.26
CA VAL A 185 -3.20 -9.11 -4.59
C VAL A 185 -2.27 -8.01 -4.12
N GLU A 186 -1.85 -8.04 -2.87
CA GLU A 186 -0.94 -7.04 -2.32
C GLU A 186 0.15 -7.70 -1.48
N THR A 187 1.36 -7.17 -1.60
CA THR A 187 2.50 -7.60 -0.80
C THR A 187 2.54 -6.81 0.50
N HIS A 188 2.23 -7.49 1.61
CA HIS A 188 2.51 -6.93 2.93
C HIS A 188 4.00 -7.05 3.24
N LEU A 189 4.66 -5.91 3.39
CA LEU A 189 6.04 -5.80 3.81
C LEU A 189 6.07 -5.65 5.34
N ASN A 190 5.86 -6.79 6.02
CA ASN A 190 5.86 -6.82 7.48
C ASN A 190 7.21 -6.30 8.00
N GLY A 191 7.16 -5.25 8.80
CA GLY A 191 8.38 -4.64 9.33
C GLY A 191 9.03 -3.59 8.45
N LEU A 192 8.40 -3.11 7.38
CA LEU A 192 8.97 -1.98 6.60
C LEU A 192 9.17 -0.74 7.47
N TRP A 193 8.32 -0.54 8.48
CA TRP A 193 8.45 0.55 9.44
C TRP A 193 9.69 0.42 10.34
N SER A 194 10.26 -0.79 10.52
CA SER A 194 11.52 -1.02 11.23
C SER A 194 12.77 -0.62 10.41
N VAL A 195 12.57 -0.13 9.19
CA VAL A 195 13.67 0.29 8.31
C VAL A 195 13.74 1.82 8.25
N PRO A 196 14.94 2.44 8.29
CA PRO A 196 15.09 3.89 8.13
C PRO A 196 14.36 4.40 6.88
N ARG A 197 13.64 5.51 7.00
CA ARG A 197 12.73 6.07 5.98
C ARG A 197 13.34 6.13 4.58
N ARG A 198 14.59 6.58 4.46
CA ARG A 198 15.29 6.69 3.17
C ARG A 198 15.40 5.36 2.42
N ARG A 199 15.38 4.24 3.12
CA ARG A 199 15.46 2.90 2.53
C ARG A 199 14.09 2.31 2.17
N ARG A 200 12.98 2.90 2.66
CA ARG A 200 11.61 2.43 2.38
C ARG A 200 11.15 2.68 0.95
N TYR A 201 11.70 3.73 0.29
CA TYR A 201 11.27 4.12 -1.06
C TYR A 201 11.48 3.02 -2.11
N LEU A 202 12.61 2.32 -2.05
CA LEU A 202 12.87 1.25 -3.01
C LEU A 202 11.82 0.13 -2.95
N PRO A 203 11.52 -0.48 -1.79
CA PRO A 203 10.42 -1.43 -1.70
C PRO A 203 9.07 -0.88 -2.16
N LEU A 204 8.73 0.36 -1.84
CA LEU A 204 7.46 0.98 -2.20
C LEU A 204 7.31 1.25 -3.71
N LEU A 205 8.40 1.51 -4.42
CA LEU A 205 8.41 1.79 -5.86
C LEU A 205 8.72 0.54 -6.70
N ALA A 206 9.11 -0.57 -6.07
CA ALA A 206 9.59 -1.76 -6.78
C ALA A 206 8.51 -2.40 -7.66
N GLY A 207 7.24 -2.39 -7.25
CA GLY A 207 6.13 -2.88 -8.06
C GLY A 207 5.95 -2.07 -9.33
N MET A 208 6.03 -0.75 -9.24
CA MET A 208 5.96 0.14 -10.42
C MET A 208 7.13 -0.12 -11.39
N LEU A 209 8.32 -0.41 -10.87
CA LEU A 209 9.43 -0.87 -11.71
C LEU A 209 9.09 -2.21 -12.40
N GLY A 210 8.42 -3.12 -11.68
CA GLY A 210 7.91 -4.37 -12.23
C GLY A 210 6.93 -4.15 -13.38
N ASP A 211 6.03 -3.20 -13.24
CA ASP A 211 5.10 -2.84 -14.32
C ASP A 211 5.83 -2.31 -15.55
N LEU A 212 6.84 -1.45 -15.38
CA LEU A 212 7.63 -0.94 -16.51
C LEU A 212 8.45 -2.05 -17.19
N LEU A 213 9.00 -2.99 -16.43
CA LEU A 213 9.73 -4.13 -16.98
C LEU A 213 8.81 -5.10 -17.73
N TRP A 214 7.61 -5.36 -17.17
CA TRP A 214 6.61 -6.18 -17.82
C TRP A 214 6.11 -5.54 -19.11
N TYR A 215 5.82 -4.23 -19.09
CA TYR A 215 5.50 -3.45 -20.27
C TYR A 215 6.60 -3.57 -21.34
N ALA A 216 7.86 -3.37 -20.93
CA ALA A 216 9.00 -3.46 -21.84
C ALA A 216 9.11 -4.84 -22.48
N LEU A 217 8.97 -5.90 -21.70
CA LEU A 217 8.95 -7.28 -22.20
C LEU A 217 7.84 -7.51 -23.23
N LEU A 218 6.61 -7.05 -22.92
CA LEU A 218 5.47 -7.21 -23.83
C LEU A 218 5.66 -6.47 -25.15
N ILE A 219 6.21 -5.26 -25.13
CA ILE A 219 6.49 -4.47 -26.36
C ILE A 219 7.59 -5.14 -27.18
N ILE A 220 8.68 -5.59 -26.56
CA ILE A 220 9.77 -6.27 -27.24
C ILE A 220 9.26 -7.58 -27.89
N LEU A 221 8.44 -8.34 -27.17
CA LEU A 221 7.85 -9.56 -27.73
C LEU A 221 6.85 -9.25 -28.84
N ALA A 222 6.05 -8.17 -28.72
CA ALA A 222 5.09 -7.77 -29.76
C ALA A 222 5.78 -7.35 -31.07
N ASP A 223 7.01 -6.82 -31.01
CA ASP A 223 7.80 -6.44 -32.20
C ASP A 223 8.26 -7.67 -33.01
N VAL A 224 8.44 -8.82 -32.36
CA VAL A 224 9.03 -10.02 -33.00
C VAL A 224 8.06 -11.19 -33.17
N THR A 225 6.80 -11.09 -32.67
CA THR A 225 5.85 -12.22 -32.72
C THR A 225 4.58 -11.87 -33.48
N ASP A 226 4.41 -12.42 -34.66
CA ASP A 226 3.17 -12.44 -35.43
C ASP A 226 2.56 -13.86 -35.40
N PRO A 227 1.23 -14.03 -35.11
CA PRO A 227 0.12 -13.08 -35.00
C PRO A 227 -0.20 -12.63 -33.56
N VAL A 228 0.58 -13.05 -32.55
CA VAL A 228 0.29 -12.80 -31.13
C VAL A 228 0.54 -11.34 -30.72
N GLY A 229 1.29 -10.58 -31.54
CA GLY A 229 1.68 -9.19 -31.26
C GLY A 229 0.50 -8.26 -30.92
N ALA A 230 -0.68 -8.45 -31.56
CA ALA A 230 -1.87 -7.68 -31.24
C ALA A 230 -2.33 -7.89 -29.79
N TYR A 231 -2.33 -9.12 -29.30
CA TYR A 231 -2.70 -9.45 -27.92
C TYR A 231 -1.66 -8.93 -26.92
N LEU A 232 -0.37 -9.05 -27.24
CA LEU A 232 0.70 -8.53 -26.38
C LEU A 232 0.62 -7.01 -26.21
N ARG A 233 0.24 -6.27 -27.26
CA ARG A 233 -0.01 -4.82 -27.17
C ARG A 233 -1.23 -4.49 -26.30
N ALA A 234 -2.28 -5.30 -26.36
CA ALA A 234 -3.43 -5.13 -25.44
C ALA A 234 -2.98 -5.28 -23.98
N LEU A 235 -2.16 -6.28 -23.70
CA LEU A 235 -1.59 -6.50 -22.36
C LEU A 235 -0.63 -5.36 -21.96
N ALA A 236 0.20 -4.88 -22.88
CA ALA A 236 1.09 -3.75 -22.63
C ALA A 236 0.32 -2.49 -22.26
N LEU A 237 -0.77 -2.18 -23.00
CA LEU A 237 -1.65 -1.05 -22.68
C LEU A 237 -2.30 -1.23 -21.29
N GLY A 238 -2.81 -2.42 -20.98
CA GLY A 238 -3.39 -2.72 -19.66
C GLY A 238 -2.36 -2.55 -18.53
N THR A 239 -1.11 -2.95 -18.76
CA THR A 239 -0.01 -2.75 -17.81
C THR A 239 0.30 -1.27 -17.61
N LEU A 240 0.32 -0.47 -18.69
CA LEU A 240 0.54 0.97 -18.60
C LEU A 240 -0.60 1.67 -17.85
N LEU A 241 -1.85 1.24 -18.05
CA LEU A 241 -2.98 1.76 -17.29
C LEU A 241 -2.90 1.38 -15.80
N ARG A 242 -2.46 0.15 -15.47
CA ARG A 242 -2.19 -0.27 -14.08
C ARG A 242 -1.09 0.58 -13.45
N PHE A 243 0.00 0.86 -14.19
CA PHE A 243 1.05 1.77 -13.75
C PHE A 243 0.50 3.19 -13.49
N ALA A 244 -0.31 3.73 -14.42
CA ALA A 244 -0.95 5.04 -14.25
C ALA A 244 -1.93 5.07 -13.06
N TRP A 245 -2.61 3.96 -12.80
CA TRP A 245 -3.51 3.80 -11.65
C TRP A 245 -2.80 3.97 -10.31
N GLN A 246 -1.51 3.70 -10.22
CA GLN A 246 -0.73 3.91 -9.00
C GLN A 246 -0.73 5.39 -8.55
N PHE A 247 -0.97 6.33 -9.46
CA PHE A 247 -1.09 7.75 -9.14
C PHE A 247 -2.46 8.15 -8.58
N CYS A 248 -3.41 7.22 -8.52
CA CYS A 248 -4.68 7.40 -7.80
C CYS A 248 -4.49 7.19 -6.29
N PHE A 249 -3.63 8.00 -5.66
CA PHE A 249 -3.18 7.83 -4.27
C PHE A 249 -4.32 7.89 -3.23
N TYR A 250 -5.48 8.46 -3.55
CA TYR A 250 -6.68 8.38 -2.71
C TYR A 250 -7.20 6.95 -2.51
N LEU A 251 -6.75 5.99 -3.34
CA LEU A 251 -7.06 4.55 -3.24
C LEU A 251 -6.00 3.73 -2.48
N GLN A 252 -5.10 4.38 -1.76
CA GLN A 252 -4.02 3.72 -1.00
C GLN A 252 -3.10 2.85 -1.89
N THR A 253 -2.76 3.35 -3.06
CA THR A 253 -1.82 2.74 -4.01
C THR A 253 -0.36 2.83 -3.52
N ASP A 254 0.59 2.30 -4.29
CA ASP A 254 2.01 2.38 -3.95
C ASP A 254 2.50 3.83 -3.88
N VAL A 255 2.05 4.69 -4.81
CA VAL A 255 2.36 6.13 -4.77
C VAL A 255 1.80 6.80 -3.52
N TYR A 256 0.64 6.35 -3.01
CA TYR A 256 0.15 6.81 -1.71
C TYR A 256 1.12 6.46 -0.57
N GLN A 257 1.66 5.24 -0.54
CA GLN A 257 2.63 4.83 0.48
C GLN A 257 3.93 5.65 0.40
N VAL A 258 4.36 5.97 -0.82
CA VAL A 258 5.48 6.90 -1.05
C VAL A 258 5.15 8.29 -0.51
N LEU A 259 3.94 8.80 -0.78
CA LEU A 259 3.47 10.09 -0.30
C LEU A 259 3.43 10.16 1.23
N VAL A 260 2.82 9.16 1.90
CA VAL A 260 2.77 9.02 3.36
C VAL A 260 4.18 9.03 3.94
N THR A 261 5.09 8.22 3.35
CA THR A 261 6.49 8.15 3.77
C THR A 261 7.19 9.51 3.60
N ALA A 262 7.01 10.21 2.47
CA ALA A 262 7.64 11.50 2.18
C ALA A 262 7.12 12.61 3.09
N LEU A 263 5.82 12.63 3.35
CA LEU A 263 5.16 13.63 4.19
C LEU A 263 5.30 13.35 5.69
N ARG A 264 5.90 12.23 6.07
CA ARG A 264 6.03 11.80 7.47
C ARG A 264 4.69 11.59 8.17
N CYS A 265 3.71 11.10 7.45
CA CYS A 265 2.41 10.74 8.00
C CYS A 265 2.44 9.31 8.56
N VAL A 266 1.59 9.05 9.55
CA VAL A 266 1.44 7.74 10.20
C VAL A 266 0.17 7.05 9.69
N ASP A 267 -0.97 7.71 9.76
CA ASP A 267 -2.28 7.21 9.30
C ASP A 267 -3.10 8.31 8.61
N LEU A 268 -2.54 8.81 7.50
CA LEU A 268 -3.15 9.90 6.74
C LEU A 268 -4.55 9.56 6.22
N HIS A 269 -4.79 8.29 5.84
CA HIS A 269 -6.06 7.89 5.22
C HIS A 269 -7.22 7.91 6.23
N THR A 270 -7.02 7.33 7.41
CA THR A 270 -8.03 7.34 8.49
C THR A 270 -8.25 8.76 8.97
N THR A 271 -7.18 9.49 9.27
CA THR A 271 -7.26 10.90 9.70
C THR A 271 -8.02 11.76 8.69
N THR A 272 -7.81 11.54 7.38
CA THR A 272 -8.54 12.29 6.33
C THR A 272 -10.03 11.96 6.32
N LYS A 273 -10.41 10.69 6.49
CA LYS A 273 -11.83 10.29 6.59
C LYS A 273 -12.52 10.90 7.81
N GLU A 274 -11.86 10.86 8.95
CA GLU A 274 -12.35 11.42 10.19
C GLU A 274 -12.46 12.94 10.11
N TYR A 275 -11.46 13.61 9.52
CA TYR A 275 -11.49 15.04 9.23
C TYR A 275 -12.67 15.40 8.33
N LEU A 276 -12.90 14.63 7.24
CA LEU A 276 -14.05 14.83 6.35
C LEU A 276 -15.37 14.63 7.10
N ALA A 277 -15.47 13.61 7.95
CA ALA A 277 -16.67 13.36 8.77
C ALA A 277 -16.95 14.51 9.74
N ASN A 278 -15.92 15.08 10.37
CA ASN A 278 -16.05 16.27 11.23
C ASN A 278 -16.52 17.49 10.44
N ARG A 279 -15.96 17.73 9.24
CA ARG A 279 -16.37 18.83 8.37
C ARG A 279 -17.82 18.71 7.92
N ILE A 280 -18.26 17.51 7.52
CA ILE A 280 -19.66 17.25 7.15
C ILE A 280 -20.57 17.45 8.36
N SER A 281 -20.18 16.98 9.56
CA SER A 281 -20.97 17.18 10.79
C SER A 281 -21.13 18.67 11.10
N GLY A 282 -20.06 19.46 10.98
CA GLY A 282 -20.11 20.92 11.17
C GLY A 282 -21.03 21.63 10.17
N LEU A 283 -21.01 21.24 8.88
CA LEU A 283 -21.94 21.75 7.87
C LEU A 283 -23.41 21.42 8.15
N LEU A 284 -23.65 20.32 8.86
CA LEU A 284 -24.99 19.88 9.29
C LEU A 284 -25.39 20.43 10.68
N GLY A 285 -24.60 21.35 11.26
CA GLY A 285 -24.83 21.89 12.58
C GLY A 285 -24.67 20.88 13.74
N ARG A 286 -23.91 19.80 13.54
CA ARG A 286 -23.67 18.73 14.52
C ARG A 286 -22.27 18.86 15.12
N PRO A 287 -22.06 18.41 16.38
CA PRO A 287 -20.73 18.39 16.96
C PRO A 287 -19.76 17.48 16.20
N PRO A 288 -18.44 17.70 16.32
CA PRO A 288 -17.44 16.82 15.75
C PRO A 288 -17.64 15.38 16.23
N ARG A 289 -17.45 14.42 15.36
CA ARG A 289 -17.57 12.97 15.66
C ARG A 289 -16.29 12.38 16.22
N HIS A 290 -15.16 12.97 15.84
CA HIS A 290 -13.83 12.49 16.18
C HIS A 290 -13.04 13.59 16.85
N ASP A 291 -12.23 13.22 17.85
CA ASP A 291 -11.35 14.15 18.56
C ASP A 291 -10.08 14.40 17.73
N GLU A 292 -9.95 15.63 17.23
CA GLU A 292 -8.80 16.02 16.40
C GLU A 292 -7.49 16.12 17.20
N GLN A 293 -7.53 16.14 18.54
CA GLN A 293 -6.32 16.19 19.36
C GLN A 293 -5.61 14.83 19.42
N ARG A 294 -6.34 13.73 19.21
CA ARG A 294 -5.78 12.37 19.16
C ARG A 294 -5.02 12.05 17.88
N TRP A 295 -5.19 12.85 16.83
CA TRP A 295 -4.49 12.63 15.59
C TRP A 295 -3.04 13.06 15.68
N HIS A 296 -2.16 12.28 15.04
CA HIS A 296 -0.77 12.69 14.90
C HIS A 296 -0.68 14.09 14.29
N PRO A 297 0.13 15.02 14.84
CA PRO A 297 0.15 16.43 14.41
C PRO A 297 0.40 16.60 12.92
N ARG A 298 1.26 15.74 12.36
CA ARG A 298 1.58 15.76 10.92
C ARG A 298 0.41 15.33 10.06
N ASP A 299 -0.29 14.24 10.45
CA ASP A 299 -1.47 13.76 9.73
C ASP A 299 -2.58 14.80 9.72
N ARG A 300 -2.83 15.46 10.86
CA ARG A 300 -3.79 16.54 10.98
C ARG A 300 -3.45 17.73 10.05
N GLN A 301 -2.16 18.09 9.94
CA GLN A 301 -1.74 19.17 9.05
C GLN A 301 -1.95 18.79 7.58
N VAL A 302 -1.58 17.58 7.18
CA VAL A 302 -1.67 17.10 5.80
C VAL A 302 -3.12 16.83 5.40
N ALA A 303 -3.95 16.26 6.28
CA ALA A 303 -5.35 15.94 6.01
C ALA A 303 -6.17 17.18 5.58
N ARG A 304 -5.81 18.38 6.05
CA ARG A 304 -6.51 19.64 5.69
C ARG A 304 -6.54 19.93 4.18
N TRP A 305 -5.48 19.59 3.47
CA TRP A 305 -5.44 19.76 2.02
C TRP A 305 -5.64 18.44 1.26
N TYR A 306 -5.18 17.33 1.83
CA TYR A 306 -5.32 16.02 1.21
C TYR A 306 -6.79 15.60 1.06
N VAL A 307 -7.69 16.07 1.94
CA VAL A 307 -9.14 15.82 1.86
C VAL A 307 -9.76 16.26 0.52
N TYR A 308 -9.23 17.31 -0.09
CA TYR A 308 -9.71 17.76 -1.41
C TYR A 308 -9.31 16.78 -2.52
N LEU A 309 -8.06 16.32 -2.53
CA LEU A 309 -7.60 15.29 -3.47
C LEU A 309 -8.35 13.97 -3.26
N PHE A 310 -8.58 13.62 -2.00
CA PHE A 310 -9.35 12.45 -1.61
C PHE A 310 -10.80 12.56 -2.15
N GLY A 311 -11.49 13.65 -1.87
CA GLY A 311 -12.88 13.87 -2.30
C GLY A 311 -13.02 13.91 -3.83
N VAL A 312 -12.19 14.71 -4.50
CA VAL A 312 -12.18 14.80 -5.98
C VAL A 312 -11.87 13.45 -6.60
N GLY A 313 -10.87 12.73 -6.09
CA GLY A 313 -10.50 11.42 -6.59
C GLY A 313 -11.66 10.41 -6.52
N TYR A 314 -12.34 10.33 -5.36
CA TYR A 314 -13.52 9.48 -5.23
C TYR A 314 -14.68 9.92 -6.15
N LEU A 315 -14.93 11.23 -6.27
CA LEU A 315 -15.97 11.74 -7.18
C LEU A 315 -15.68 11.39 -8.65
N VAL A 316 -14.41 11.54 -9.07
CA VAL A 316 -13.99 11.14 -10.42
C VAL A 316 -14.19 9.64 -10.63
N THR A 317 -13.76 8.81 -9.67
CA THR A 317 -13.91 7.35 -9.78
C THR A 317 -15.37 6.93 -9.84
N ILE A 318 -16.23 7.50 -8.98
CA ILE A 318 -17.67 7.22 -9.01
C ILE A 318 -18.28 7.73 -10.32
N GLY A 319 -17.89 8.93 -10.77
CA GLY A 319 -18.33 9.50 -12.04
C GLY A 319 -17.97 8.60 -13.23
N MET A 320 -16.74 8.07 -13.27
CA MET A 320 -16.32 7.12 -14.31
C MET A 320 -17.11 5.80 -14.23
N LEU A 321 -17.37 5.29 -13.03
CA LEU A 321 -18.18 4.07 -12.84
C LEU A 321 -19.62 4.27 -13.37
N VAL A 322 -20.22 5.40 -13.06
CA VAL A 322 -21.58 5.74 -13.52
C VAL A 322 -21.62 6.00 -15.03
N TRP A 323 -20.66 6.78 -15.55
CA TRP A 323 -20.66 7.22 -16.95
C TRP A 323 -20.21 6.14 -17.94
N ILE A 324 -19.31 5.26 -17.54
CA ILE A 324 -18.75 4.20 -18.40
C ILE A 324 -19.31 2.83 -17.99
N GLY A 325 -19.24 2.49 -16.71
CA GLY A 325 -19.60 1.15 -16.22
C GLY A 325 -21.09 0.83 -16.41
N ILE A 326 -21.99 1.72 -16.00
CA ILE A 326 -23.43 1.48 -16.11
C ILE A 326 -23.87 1.35 -17.59
N PRO A 327 -23.53 2.28 -18.51
CA PRO A 327 -23.88 2.12 -19.92
C PRO A 327 -23.30 0.85 -20.56
N THR A 328 -22.09 0.45 -20.20
CA THR A 328 -21.47 -0.78 -20.70
C THR A 328 -22.29 -2.01 -20.30
N VAL A 329 -22.69 -2.11 -19.04
CA VAL A 329 -23.52 -3.21 -18.53
C VAL A 329 -24.92 -3.20 -19.17
N VAL A 330 -25.56 -2.03 -19.27
CA VAL A 330 -26.88 -1.88 -19.89
C VAL A 330 -26.84 -2.27 -21.36
N HIS A 331 -25.82 -1.83 -22.11
CA HIS A 331 -25.64 -2.21 -23.50
C HIS A 331 -25.40 -3.71 -23.66
N ALA A 332 -24.56 -4.30 -22.82
CA ALA A 332 -24.32 -5.75 -22.85
C ALA A 332 -25.60 -6.57 -22.55
N LEU A 333 -26.43 -6.14 -21.58
CA LEU A 333 -27.73 -6.76 -21.31
C LEU A 333 -28.66 -6.67 -22.50
N ALA A 334 -28.76 -5.50 -23.15
CA ALA A 334 -29.61 -5.25 -24.27
C ALA A 334 -29.21 -6.06 -25.53
N THR A 335 -27.94 -6.38 -25.68
CA THR A 335 -27.39 -7.13 -26.83
C THR A 335 -27.21 -8.63 -26.55
N GLY A 336 -27.65 -9.13 -25.40
CA GLY A 336 -27.50 -10.53 -25.00
C GLY A 336 -26.06 -10.92 -24.59
N GLY A 337 -25.22 -9.94 -24.29
CA GLY A 337 -23.81 -10.13 -23.86
C GLY A 337 -23.66 -10.55 -22.40
N PHE A 338 -24.36 -11.64 -21.98
CA PHE A 338 -24.35 -12.09 -20.58
C PHE A 338 -22.95 -12.38 -20.02
N GLY A 339 -22.00 -12.78 -20.86
CA GLY A 339 -20.60 -12.98 -20.46
C GLY A 339 -19.94 -11.69 -20.00
N THR A 340 -20.10 -10.61 -20.77
CA THR A 340 -19.62 -9.26 -20.42
C THR A 340 -20.27 -8.76 -19.13
N VAL A 341 -21.57 -8.98 -18.96
CA VAL A 341 -22.31 -8.65 -17.72
C VAL A 341 -21.70 -9.39 -16.53
N ALA A 342 -21.44 -10.68 -16.66
CA ALA A 342 -20.85 -11.48 -15.58
C ALA A 342 -19.44 -10.99 -15.21
N VAL A 343 -18.57 -10.73 -16.19
CA VAL A 343 -17.20 -10.22 -15.95
C VAL A 343 -17.21 -8.88 -15.20
N ASN A 344 -18.17 -7.99 -15.52
CA ASN A 344 -18.25 -6.67 -14.91
C ASN A 344 -18.97 -6.63 -13.55
N LEU A 345 -19.91 -7.55 -13.28
CA LEU A 345 -20.69 -7.54 -12.04
C LEU A 345 -20.23 -8.53 -10.98
N VAL A 346 -19.64 -9.68 -11.35
CA VAL A 346 -19.26 -10.71 -10.38
C VAL A 346 -18.15 -10.24 -9.42
N PRO A 347 -17.04 -9.60 -9.86
CA PRO A 347 -16.02 -9.14 -8.94
C PRO A 347 -16.53 -8.11 -7.90
N PRO A 348 -17.26 -7.04 -8.28
CA PRO A 348 -17.82 -6.13 -7.29
C PRO A 348 -18.84 -6.79 -6.35
N ALA A 349 -19.64 -7.76 -6.82
CA ALA A 349 -20.54 -8.50 -5.98
C ALA A 349 -19.81 -9.34 -4.92
N ILE A 350 -18.72 -10.02 -5.30
CA ILE A 350 -17.88 -10.76 -4.36
C ILE A 350 -17.30 -9.81 -3.29
N VAL A 351 -16.76 -8.66 -3.70
CA VAL A 351 -16.24 -7.66 -2.77
C VAL A 351 -17.33 -7.17 -1.81
N ALA A 352 -18.51 -6.86 -2.31
CA ALA A 352 -19.64 -6.43 -1.48
C ALA A 352 -20.02 -7.49 -0.42
N VAL A 353 -20.10 -8.76 -0.83
CA VAL A 353 -20.37 -9.88 0.09
C VAL A 353 -19.27 -10.01 1.16
N LEU A 354 -17.99 -9.90 0.78
CA LEU A 354 -16.87 -9.97 1.72
C LEU A 354 -16.89 -8.83 2.73
N VAL A 355 -17.20 -7.60 2.28
CA VAL A 355 -17.31 -6.42 3.14
C VAL A 355 -18.48 -6.57 4.13
N VAL A 356 -19.63 -7.03 3.66
CA VAL A 356 -20.80 -7.27 4.52
C VAL A 356 -20.50 -8.36 5.56
N ARG A 357 -19.91 -9.48 5.17
CA ARG A 357 -19.51 -10.55 6.11
C ARG A 357 -18.53 -10.06 7.17
N ARG A 358 -17.55 -9.22 6.81
CA ARG A 358 -16.62 -8.62 7.78
C ARG A 358 -17.29 -7.66 8.77
N ARG A 359 -18.39 -7.00 8.36
CA ARG A 359 -19.15 -6.11 9.26
C ARG A 359 -20.10 -6.86 10.18
N LEU A 360 -20.65 -7.98 9.73
CA LEU A 360 -21.58 -8.81 10.52
C LEU A 360 -20.87 -9.77 11.47
N GLY A 361 -19.59 -10.05 11.24
CA GLY A 361 -18.75 -10.91 12.10
C GLY A 361 -17.94 -10.12 13.15
N ARG A 362 -18.20 -8.82 13.28
CA ARG A 362 -17.72 -7.94 14.36
C ARG A 362 -18.90 -7.55 15.25
#